data_640893a148c7f5101504566fabaced43
#
_entry.id   640893a148c7f5101504566fabaced43
#
_cell.length_a   1.000
_cell.length_b   1.000
_cell.length_c   1.000
_cell.angle_alpha   90.00
_cell.angle_beta   90.00
_cell.angle_gamma   90.00
#
_symmetry.space_group_name_H-M   'P 1'
#
loop_
_entity.id
_entity.type
_entity.pdbx_description
1 polymer ?
#
loop_
_entity_poly.entity_id
_entity_poly.type
_entity_poly.pdbx_seq_one_letter_code
_entity_poly.pdbx_strand_id
1 'polypeptide(L)'
;MGVYHITYSSRLNEICFFFDKECNFTCRGCITRFVPADYHLHEPLRQERRKAISVEEAISRVEGHSFNRVIYLGFEPTVDPDFFLLARKMKKFFLTSNVLITNGYNYVEEEIIDEVCVSVKAVSKKLFEDFTGQKDPRRVLDNLKCYVKHPGRRVRTESVFIPDYIDMEEIENIARSIAAIDRNIPYRIDAYIPIEEGSVKFTDFRAPAIEEMSAAKNAAQRYLNTVSILHSGRRGSGDVKRLY
;
A
#
# COMPACT_ATOMS: atom_id res chain seq x y z
N MET A 1 -16.77 -2.31 -11.38
CA MET A 1 -15.38 -2.01 -11.02
C MET A 1 -15.35 -0.96 -9.92
N GLY A 2 -14.41 -1.08 -9.01
CA GLY A 2 -14.31 -0.21 -7.85
C GLY A 2 -13.21 0.85 -7.92
N VAL A 3 -12.71 1.26 -9.09
CA VAL A 3 -11.77 2.41 -9.18
C VAL A 3 -12.53 3.71 -8.99
N TYR A 4 -12.20 4.43 -7.94
CA TYR A 4 -12.87 5.70 -7.60
C TYR A 4 -11.95 6.91 -7.73
N HIS A 5 -10.67 6.70 -7.92
CA HIS A 5 -9.68 7.76 -8.00
C HIS A 5 -8.50 7.32 -8.85
N ILE A 6 -8.01 8.22 -9.69
CA ILE A 6 -6.87 7.97 -10.59
C ILE A 6 -5.93 9.15 -10.49
N THR A 7 -4.65 8.88 -10.25
CA THR A 7 -3.60 9.90 -10.28
C THR A 7 -2.50 9.55 -11.26
N TYR A 8 -1.80 10.58 -11.73
CA TYR A 8 -0.69 10.50 -12.67
C TYR A 8 0.49 11.32 -12.15
N SER A 9 1.68 10.75 -12.22
CA SER A 9 2.95 11.43 -11.99
C SER A 9 3.82 11.36 -13.24
N SER A 10 4.06 12.51 -13.88
CA SER A 10 4.92 12.58 -15.05
C SER A 10 6.39 12.31 -14.71
N ARG A 11 6.83 12.75 -13.52
CA ARG A 11 8.20 12.53 -13.06
C ARG A 11 8.52 11.06 -12.82
N LEU A 12 7.54 10.30 -12.30
CA LEU A 12 7.69 8.88 -12.03
C LEU A 12 7.23 8.00 -13.20
N ASN A 13 6.64 8.59 -14.25
CA ASN A 13 6.04 7.89 -15.37
C ASN A 13 5.03 6.82 -14.91
N GLU A 14 4.19 7.17 -13.93
CA GLU A 14 3.28 6.21 -13.31
C GLU A 14 1.84 6.71 -13.20
N ILE A 15 0.92 5.75 -13.25
CA ILE A 15 -0.51 5.90 -12.97
C ILE A 15 -0.83 5.11 -11.71
N CYS A 16 -1.64 5.69 -10.82
CA CYS A 16 -2.18 5.01 -9.66
C CYS A 16 -3.71 4.85 -9.81
N PHE A 17 -4.19 3.61 -9.70
CA PHE A 17 -5.62 3.29 -9.62
C PHE A 17 -5.99 2.95 -8.18
N PHE A 18 -6.90 3.72 -7.60
CA PHE A 18 -7.40 3.53 -6.23
C PHE A 18 -8.73 2.79 -6.25
N PHE A 19 -8.78 1.63 -5.61
CA PHE A 19 -9.95 0.78 -5.53
C PHE A 19 -10.79 1.10 -4.28
N ASP A 20 -12.12 1.18 -4.44
CA ASP A 20 -13.09 1.56 -3.41
C ASP A 20 -13.97 0.39 -2.93
N LYS A 21 -13.68 -0.83 -3.36
CA LYS A 21 -14.45 -1.96 -2.88
C LYS A 21 -14.08 -2.32 -1.44
N GLU A 22 -14.99 -3.00 -0.75
CA GLU A 22 -14.75 -3.45 0.61
C GLU A 22 -13.39 -4.15 0.75
N CYS A 23 -12.60 -3.70 1.70
CA CYS A 23 -11.37 -4.37 2.07
C CYS A 23 -11.69 -5.60 2.93
N ASN A 24 -10.95 -6.68 2.75
CA ASN A 24 -11.02 -7.83 3.65
C ASN A 24 -10.38 -7.56 5.04
N PHE A 25 -9.84 -6.35 5.26
CA PHE A 25 -9.39 -5.84 6.56
C PHE A 25 -10.23 -4.63 7.00
N THR A 26 -10.32 -4.44 8.32
CA THR A 26 -10.97 -3.28 8.96
C THR A 26 -9.96 -2.44 9.74
N CYS A 27 -8.78 -2.20 9.18
CA CYS A 27 -7.66 -1.59 9.88
C CYS A 27 -8.05 -0.30 10.61
N ARG A 28 -7.67 -0.21 11.88
CA ARG A 28 -7.76 1.01 12.69
C ARG A 28 -6.80 2.07 12.10
N GLY A 29 -7.28 3.26 11.85
CA GLY A 29 -6.46 4.33 11.24
C GLY A 29 -6.12 4.09 9.76
N CYS A 30 -6.96 3.37 9.02
CA CYS A 30 -6.79 3.18 7.58
C CYS A 30 -6.86 4.51 6.84
N ILE A 31 -5.73 4.94 6.23
CA ILE A 31 -5.68 6.22 5.51
C ILE A 31 -6.72 6.30 4.40
N THR A 32 -6.90 5.25 3.61
CA THR A 32 -7.86 5.22 2.49
C THR A 32 -9.31 5.39 2.94
N ARG A 33 -9.64 4.97 4.16
CA ARG A 33 -11.00 5.12 4.70
C ARG A 33 -11.35 6.57 5.04
N PHE A 34 -10.38 7.31 5.54
CA PHE A 34 -10.57 8.67 6.04
C PHE A 34 -10.10 9.74 5.04
N VAL A 35 -9.10 9.40 4.23
CA VAL A 35 -8.50 10.27 3.21
C VAL A 35 -8.69 9.61 1.86
N PRO A 36 -9.81 9.93 1.16
CA PRO A 36 -10.14 9.24 -0.09
C PRO A 36 -9.24 9.62 -1.27
N ALA A 37 -8.66 10.82 -1.26
CA ALA A 37 -7.76 11.25 -2.32
C ALA A 37 -6.33 10.76 -2.11
N ASP A 38 -5.53 10.78 -3.16
CA ASP A 38 -4.09 10.55 -3.05
C ASP A 38 -3.47 11.59 -2.11
N TYR A 39 -2.73 11.12 -1.12
CA TYR A 39 -2.08 11.99 -0.13
C TYR A 39 -1.08 12.99 -0.74
N HIS A 40 -0.57 12.70 -1.94
CA HIS A 40 0.36 13.58 -2.65
C HIS A 40 -0.33 14.74 -3.40
N LEU A 41 -1.65 14.72 -3.49
CA LEU A 41 -2.41 15.87 -3.97
C LEU A 41 -2.45 16.94 -2.87
N HIS A 42 -2.07 18.15 -3.23
CA HIS A 42 -2.13 19.32 -2.32
C HIS A 42 -3.54 19.93 -2.20
N GLU A 43 -4.54 19.23 -2.70
CA GLU A 43 -5.93 19.64 -2.59
C GLU A 43 -6.47 19.36 -1.19
N PRO A 44 -7.34 20.24 -0.64
CA PRO A 44 -8.03 19.94 0.60
C PRO A 44 -8.80 18.63 0.43
N LEU A 45 -8.63 17.74 1.39
CA LEU A 45 -9.27 16.43 1.43
C LEU A 45 -10.76 16.63 1.65
N ARG A 46 -11.51 16.93 0.60
CA ARG A 46 -12.96 16.93 0.65
C ARG A 46 -13.44 15.50 0.62
N GLN A 47 -14.41 15.16 1.47
CA GLN A 47 -15.16 13.92 1.37
C GLN A 47 -15.99 13.94 0.08
N GLU A 48 -15.33 13.80 -1.05
CA GLU A 48 -16.04 13.59 -2.31
C GLU A 48 -16.70 12.22 -2.26
N ARG A 49 -17.95 12.18 -2.70
CA ARG A 49 -18.64 10.89 -2.88
C ARG A 49 -17.84 10.06 -3.86
N ARG A 50 -17.23 9.00 -3.38
CA ARG A 50 -16.52 8.05 -4.20
C ARG A 50 -17.49 7.42 -5.19
N LYS A 51 -17.26 7.64 -6.46
CA LYS A 51 -18.03 7.01 -7.53
C LYS A 51 -17.10 6.10 -8.28
N ALA A 52 -17.35 4.80 -8.21
CA ALA A 52 -16.58 3.85 -8.99
C ALA A 52 -16.93 3.96 -10.48
N ILE A 53 -15.90 3.84 -11.33
CA ILE A 53 -16.02 3.87 -12.79
C ILE A 53 -15.71 2.50 -13.41
N SER A 54 -16.17 2.30 -14.64
CA SER A 54 -15.92 1.07 -15.40
C SER A 54 -14.46 0.92 -15.83
N VAL A 55 -14.05 -0.29 -16.20
CA VAL A 55 -12.70 -0.57 -16.73
C VAL A 55 -12.43 0.28 -17.96
N GLU A 56 -13.41 0.40 -18.85
CA GLU A 56 -13.34 1.17 -20.10
C GLU A 56 -13.14 2.66 -19.80
N GLU A 57 -13.91 3.19 -18.87
CA GLU A 57 -13.79 4.59 -18.45
C GLU A 57 -12.42 4.84 -17.77
N ALA A 58 -11.95 3.94 -16.91
CA ALA A 58 -10.64 4.08 -16.28
C ALA A 58 -9.50 4.09 -17.31
N ILE A 59 -9.58 3.28 -18.36
CA ILE A 59 -8.62 3.27 -19.47
C ILE A 59 -8.67 4.59 -20.24
N SER A 60 -9.86 5.04 -20.60
CA SER A 60 -10.05 6.30 -21.34
C SER A 60 -9.49 7.51 -20.57
N ARG A 61 -9.54 7.51 -19.22
CA ARG A 61 -8.97 8.59 -18.39
C ARG A 61 -7.44 8.68 -18.43
N VAL A 62 -6.76 7.62 -18.80
CA VAL A 62 -5.29 7.59 -18.85
C VAL A 62 -4.74 7.66 -20.27
N GLU A 63 -5.60 7.57 -21.28
CA GLU A 63 -5.23 7.80 -22.69
C GLU A 63 -4.60 9.18 -22.88
N GLY A 64 -3.58 9.26 -23.74
CA GLY A 64 -2.86 10.51 -24.00
C GLY A 64 -1.79 10.88 -22.95
N HIS A 65 -1.64 10.10 -21.87
CA HIS A 65 -0.56 10.26 -20.90
C HIS A 65 0.58 9.29 -21.19
N SER A 66 1.82 9.73 -20.97
CA SER A 66 3.02 8.89 -21.11
C SER A 66 3.34 8.26 -19.76
N PHE A 67 3.25 6.94 -19.66
CA PHE A 67 3.60 6.17 -18.45
C PHE A 67 4.03 4.76 -18.83
N ASN A 68 4.85 4.15 -17.98
CA ASN A 68 5.29 2.77 -18.16
C ASN A 68 5.05 1.91 -16.91
N ARG A 69 4.50 2.50 -15.87
CA ARG A 69 4.21 1.83 -14.61
C ARG A 69 2.79 2.12 -14.15
N VAL A 70 2.10 1.09 -13.69
CA VAL A 70 0.75 1.20 -13.13
C VAL A 70 0.74 0.62 -11.73
N ILE A 71 0.22 1.37 -10.77
CA ILE A 71 0.11 0.96 -9.38
C ILE A 71 -1.37 0.77 -9.04
N TYR A 72 -1.70 -0.41 -8.55
CA TYR A 72 -3.03 -0.77 -8.06
C TYR A 72 -3.00 -0.76 -6.53
N LEU A 73 -3.81 0.10 -5.94
CA LEU A 73 -3.84 0.35 -4.49
C LEU A 73 -5.22 0.82 -4.03
N GLY A 74 -5.31 1.36 -2.84
CA GLY A 74 -6.55 1.85 -2.23
C GLY A 74 -6.95 1.00 -1.04
N PHE A 75 -8.17 0.47 -1.01
CA PHE A 75 -8.56 -0.48 0.02
C PHE A 75 -7.84 -1.82 -0.16
N GLU A 76 -8.36 -2.69 -0.99
CA GLU A 76 -7.69 -3.94 -1.35
C GLU A 76 -8.05 -4.34 -2.79
N PRO A 77 -7.16 -4.13 -3.76
CA PRO A 77 -7.46 -4.43 -5.17
C PRO A 77 -7.84 -5.90 -5.40
N THR A 78 -7.28 -6.85 -4.64
CA THR A 78 -7.47 -8.29 -4.84
C THR A 78 -8.88 -8.78 -4.52
N VAL A 79 -9.73 -7.96 -3.90
CA VAL A 79 -11.13 -8.29 -3.65
C VAL A 79 -12.07 -7.73 -4.74
N ASP A 80 -11.56 -6.87 -5.62
CA ASP A 80 -12.34 -6.32 -6.72
C ASP A 80 -12.34 -7.28 -7.92
N PRO A 81 -13.51 -7.73 -8.42
CA PRO A 81 -13.59 -8.71 -9.50
C PRO A 81 -13.02 -8.19 -10.83
N ASP A 82 -13.00 -6.87 -11.03
CA ASP A 82 -12.53 -6.25 -12.27
C ASP A 82 -11.03 -5.90 -12.25
N PHE A 83 -10.36 -6.08 -11.10
CA PHE A 83 -8.93 -5.79 -10.95
C PHE A 83 -8.08 -6.48 -12.01
N PHE A 84 -8.25 -7.78 -12.18
CA PHE A 84 -7.46 -8.54 -13.16
C PHE A 84 -7.76 -8.13 -14.60
N LEU A 85 -9.02 -7.80 -14.90
CA LEU A 85 -9.39 -7.31 -16.24
C LEU A 85 -8.69 -6.00 -16.55
N LEU A 86 -8.71 -5.04 -15.60
CA LEU A 86 -7.99 -3.77 -15.74
C LEU A 86 -6.50 -4.01 -15.92
N ALA A 87 -5.87 -4.81 -15.07
CA ALA A 87 -4.44 -5.08 -15.11
C ALA A 87 -4.01 -5.72 -16.45
N ARG A 88 -4.79 -6.68 -16.98
CA ARG A 88 -4.55 -7.28 -18.30
C ARG A 88 -4.66 -6.25 -19.43
N LYS A 89 -5.69 -5.41 -19.41
CA LYS A 89 -5.88 -4.37 -20.43
C LYS A 89 -4.76 -3.33 -20.37
N MET A 90 -4.35 -2.87 -19.18
CA MET A 90 -3.24 -1.93 -19.04
C MET A 90 -1.94 -2.50 -19.59
N LYS A 91 -1.59 -3.73 -19.26
CA LYS A 91 -0.39 -4.39 -19.80
C LYS A 91 -0.45 -4.58 -21.31
N LYS A 92 -1.64 -4.93 -21.84
CA LYS A 92 -1.83 -5.16 -23.28
C LYS A 92 -1.78 -3.88 -24.12
N PHE A 93 -2.45 -2.81 -23.67
CA PHE A 93 -2.62 -1.60 -24.49
C PHE A 93 -1.47 -0.59 -24.30
N PHE A 94 -0.88 -0.54 -23.10
CA PHE A 94 0.14 0.45 -22.76
C PHE A 94 1.52 -0.16 -22.48
N LEU A 95 1.67 -1.48 -22.56
CA LEU A 95 2.93 -2.22 -22.31
C LEU A 95 3.55 -1.89 -20.93
N THR A 96 2.71 -1.73 -19.92
CA THR A 96 3.11 -1.27 -18.59
C THR A 96 3.68 -2.37 -17.72
N SER A 97 4.52 -1.97 -16.74
CA SER A 97 4.82 -2.78 -15.56
C SER A 97 3.70 -2.59 -14.53
N ASN A 98 3.03 -3.67 -14.16
CA ASN A 98 1.95 -3.67 -13.20
C ASN A 98 2.46 -3.93 -11.78
N VAL A 99 2.16 -3.02 -10.86
CA VAL A 99 2.54 -3.07 -9.44
C VAL A 99 1.30 -3.19 -8.59
N LEU A 100 1.22 -4.22 -7.77
CA LEU A 100 0.14 -4.42 -6.81
C LEU A 100 0.62 -4.03 -5.40
N ILE A 101 -0.08 -3.10 -4.75
CA ILE A 101 0.04 -2.86 -3.31
C ILE A 101 -1.14 -3.53 -2.63
N THR A 102 -0.86 -4.51 -1.79
CA THR A 102 -1.87 -5.37 -1.17
C THR A 102 -1.59 -5.60 0.31
N ASN A 103 -2.64 -5.89 1.08
CA ASN A 103 -2.48 -6.37 2.46
C ASN A 103 -1.98 -7.83 2.54
N GLY A 104 -1.85 -8.50 1.41
CA GLY A 104 -1.28 -9.83 1.29
C GLY A 104 -2.18 -10.98 1.79
N TYR A 105 -3.41 -10.72 2.20
CA TYR A 105 -4.32 -11.76 2.72
C TYR A 105 -4.89 -12.66 1.63
N ASN A 106 -5.04 -12.13 0.41
CA ASN A 106 -5.31 -12.89 -0.80
C ASN A 106 -4.03 -13.04 -1.62
N TYR A 107 -3.75 -14.26 -2.08
CA TYR A 107 -2.66 -14.53 -3.00
C TYR A 107 -3.10 -14.25 -4.45
N VAL A 108 -2.21 -13.65 -5.24
CA VAL A 108 -2.40 -13.41 -6.67
C VAL A 108 -1.33 -14.16 -7.44
N GLU A 109 -1.73 -15.20 -8.17
CA GLU A 109 -0.83 -16.02 -8.97
C GLU A 109 -0.52 -15.41 -10.34
N GLU A 110 -1.42 -14.59 -10.85
CA GLU A 110 -1.43 -14.06 -12.22
C GLU A 110 -0.11 -13.40 -12.64
N GLU A 111 0.46 -13.84 -13.75
CA GLU A 111 1.72 -13.32 -14.33
C GLU A 111 1.65 -11.86 -14.83
N ILE A 112 0.42 -11.32 -14.89
CA ILE A 112 0.23 -9.91 -15.26
C ILE A 112 0.76 -8.92 -14.22
N ILE A 113 1.09 -9.38 -13.03
CA ILE A 113 1.64 -8.56 -11.95
C ILE A 113 3.15 -8.75 -11.88
N ASP A 114 3.89 -7.70 -12.21
CA ASP A 114 5.35 -7.69 -12.28
C ASP A 114 6.02 -7.40 -10.93
N GLU A 115 5.30 -6.66 -10.06
CA GLU A 115 5.80 -6.31 -8.72
C GLU A 115 4.66 -6.38 -7.71
N VAL A 116 4.95 -6.94 -6.54
CA VAL A 116 4.03 -6.94 -5.40
C VAL A 116 4.68 -6.24 -4.21
N CYS A 117 3.95 -5.29 -3.63
CA CYS A 117 4.24 -4.69 -2.34
C CYS A 117 3.26 -5.24 -1.31
N VAL A 118 3.75 -6.08 -0.40
CA VAL A 118 2.93 -6.63 0.69
C VAL A 118 2.99 -5.72 1.90
N SER A 119 1.84 -5.15 2.26
CA SER A 119 1.66 -4.35 3.47
C SER A 119 1.45 -5.26 4.68
N VAL A 120 2.54 -5.63 5.37
CA VAL A 120 2.49 -6.45 6.59
C VAL A 120 2.03 -5.58 7.77
N LYS A 121 0.81 -5.79 8.25
CA LYS A 121 0.21 -4.92 9.28
C LYS A 121 0.69 -5.22 10.69
N ALA A 122 0.81 -6.49 11.03
CA ALA A 122 1.39 -7.02 12.25
C ALA A 122 1.66 -8.52 12.07
N VAL A 123 2.48 -9.12 12.94
CA VAL A 123 2.74 -10.57 13.00
C VAL A 123 2.33 -11.16 14.35
N SER A 124 2.27 -10.36 15.39
CA SER A 124 1.73 -10.71 16.69
C SER A 124 0.22 -10.90 16.59
N LYS A 125 -0.29 -12.11 16.87
CA LYS A 125 -1.69 -12.49 16.61
C LYS A 125 -2.71 -11.52 17.23
N LYS A 126 -2.53 -11.15 18.49
CA LYS A 126 -3.46 -10.24 19.19
C LYS A 126 -3.50 -8.86 18.54
N LEU A 127 -2.32 -8.32 18.23
CA LEU A 127 -2.19 -7.00 17.58
C LEU A 127 -2.74 -7.02 16.16
N PHE A 128 -2.46 -8.10 15.41
CA PHE A 128 -3.00 -8.28 14.05
C PHE A 128 -4.52 -8.31 14.05
N GLU A 129 -5.13 -9.08 14.98
CA GLU A 129 -6.59 -9.15 15.13
C GLU A 129 -7.18 -7.80 15.52
N ASP A 130 -6.60 -7.12 16.52
CA ASP A 130 -7.08 -5.81 16.98
C ASP A 130 -6.95 -4.74 15.89
N PHE A 131 -5.85 -4.73 15.13
CA PHE A 131 -5.61 -3.73 14.09
C PHE A 131 -6.40 -3.99 12.82
N THR A 132 -6.48 -5.26 12.36
CA THR A 132 -7.03 -5.60 11.02
C THR A 132 -8.42 -6.20 11.03
N GLY A 133 -8.89 -6.68 12.18
CA GLY A 133 -10.12 -7.47 12.32
C GLY A 133 -9.97 -8.93 11.84
N GLN A 134 -8.78 -9.36 11.38
CA GLN A 134 -8.50 -10.72 10.93
C GLN A 134 -7.66 -11.50 11.97
N LYS A 135 -7.83 -12.81 12.02
CA LYS A 135 -7.27 -13.64 13.10
C LYS A 135 -5.94 -14.32 12.78
N ASP A 136 -5.58 -14.44 11.51
CA ASP A 136 -4.42 -15.23 11.11
C ASP A 136 -3.35 -14.39 10.36
N PRO A 137 -2.36 -13.83 11.06
CA PRO A 137 -1.26 -13.11 10.44
C PRO A 137 -0.35 -14.02 9.59
N ARG A 138 -0.31 -15.34 9.87
CA ARG A 138 0.55 -16.27 9.13
C ARG A 138 0.15 -16.37 7.67
N ARG A 139 -1.15 -16.22 7.35
CA ARG A 139 -1.63 -16.23 5.97
C ARG A 139 -0.92 -15.17 5.12
N VAL A 140 -0.66 -13.97 5.66
CA VAL A 140 0.08 -12.91 4.95
C VAL A 140 1.52 -13.34 4.68
N LEU A 141 2.19 -13.95 5.68
CA LEU A 141 3.57 -14.42 5.53
C LEU A 141 3.68 -15.62 4.58
N ASP A 142 2.71 -16.53 4.58
CA ASP A 142 2.69 -17.66 3.67
C ASP A 142 2.45 -17.20 2.23
N ASN A 143 1.57 -16.24 2.01
CA ASN A 143 1.39 -15.59 0.71
C ASN A 143 2.65 -14.84 0.26
N LEU A 144 3.34 -14.14 1.19
CA LEU A 144 4.62 -13.48 0.90
C LEU A 144 5.67 -14.50 0.41
N LYS A 145 5.77 -15.68 1.05
CA LYS A 145 6.65 -16.77 0.58
C LYS A 145 6.30 -17.22 -0.84
N CYS A 146 5.01 -17.32 -1.16
CA CYS A 146 4.56 -17.68 -2.52
C CYS A 146 4.95 -16.60 -3.53
N TYR A 147 4.78 -15.31 -3.20
CA TYR A 147 5.21 -14.21 -4.06
C TYR A 147 6.72 -14.23 -4.34
N VAL A 148 7.54 -14.47 -3.32
CA VAL A 148 9.01 -14.52 -3.44
C VAL A 148 9.48 -15.69 -4.32
N LYS A 149 8.77 -16.82 -4.28
CA LYS A 149 9.09 -18.00 -5.09
C LYS A 149 8.65 -17.85 -6.55
N HIS A 150 7.80 -16.89 -6.87
CA HIS A 150 7.31 -16.70 -8.23
C HIS A 150 8.42 -16.15 -9.14
N PRO A 151 8.80 -16.85 -10.22
CA PRO A 151 9.89 -16.42 -11.10
C PRO A 151 9.55 -15.09 -11.78
N GLY A 152 10.53 -14.18 -11.82
CA GLY A 152 10.40 -12.89 -12.49
C GLY A 152 9.58 -11.82 -11.77
N ARG A 153 8.95 -12.16 -10.64
CA ARG A 153 8.18 -11.19 -9.85
C ARG A 153 9.08 -10.46 -8.85
N ARG A 154 9.02 -9.14 -8.86
CA ARG A 154 9.68 -8.34 -7.82
C ARG A 154 8.78 -8.26 -6.60
N VAL A 155 9.38 -8.43 -5.42
CA VAL A 155 8.64 -8.39 -4.15
C VAL A 155 9.29 -7.39 -3.22
N ARG A 156 8.49 -6.56 -2.58
CA ARG A 156 8.88 -5.70 -1.48
C ARG A 156 7.80 -5.70 -0.40
N THR A 157 8.15 -5.23 0.75
CA THR A 157 7.23 -5.16 1.89
C THR A 157 7.18 -3.76 2.49
N GLU A 158 6.09 -3.46 3.14
CA GLU A 158 5.92 -2.24 3.91
C GLU A 158 5.12 -2.50 5.19
N SER A 159 5.30 -1.64 6.18
CA SER A 159 4.49 -1.59 7.42
C SER A 159 4.31 -0.17 7.85
N VAL A 160 3.24 0.11 8.60
CA VAL A 160 3.07 1.39 9.28
C VAL A 160 3.64 1.28 10.70
N PHE A 161 4.44 2.27 11.11
CA PHE A 161 4.89 2.41 12.48
C PHE A 161 3.98 3.39 13.21
N ILE A 162 3.36 2.90 14.29
CA ILE A 162 2.44 3.65 15.15
C ILE A 162 2.99 3.55 16.57
N PRO A 163 3.61 4.61 17.12
CA PRO A 163 4.15 4.59 18.47
C PRO A 163 3.12 4.12 19.49
N ASP A 164 3.58 3.33 20.44
CA ASP A 164 2.78 2.75 21.53
C ASP A 164 1.68 1.75 21.08
N TYR A 165 1.67 1.38 19.78
CA TYR A 165 0.68 0.45 19.24
C TYR A 165 1.28 -0.58 18.26
N ILE A 166 1.63 -0.22 17.01
CA ILE A 166 2.52 -1.00 16.13
C ILE A 166 3.91 -0.42 16.35
N ASP A 167 4.47 -0.76 17.48
CA ASP A 167 5.64 -0.13 18.04
C ASP A 167 6.97 -0.76 17.56
N MET A 168 8.04 -0.42 18.22
CA MET A 168 9.39 -0.88 17.90
C MET A 168 9.51 -2.41 17.99
N GLU A 169 8.91 -3.03 18.99
CA GLU A 169 8.94 -4.47 19.17
C GLU A 169 8.24 -5.19 18.03
N GLU A 170 7.07 -4.68 17.63
CA GLU A 170 6.33 -5.28 16.53
C GLU A 170 7.04 -5.07 15.18
N ILE A 171 7.64 -3.89 14.94
CA ILE A 171 8.45 -3.65 13.73
C ILE A 171 9.64 -4.63 13.67
N GLU A 172 10.28 -4.90 14.80
CA GLU A 172 11.36 -5.90 14.87
C GLU A 172 10.85 -7.33 14.60
N ASN A 173 9.69 -7.69 15.14
CA ASN A 173 9.04 -8.97 14.91
C ASN A 173 8.65 -9.16 13.44
N ILE A 174 8.14 -8.10 12.79
CA ILE A 174 7.86 -8.08 11.35
C ILE A 174 9.15 -8.29 10.56
N ALA A 175 10.20 -7.50 10.85
CA ALA A 175 11.48 -7.61 10.14
C ALA A 175 12.11 -9.00 10.27
N ARG A 176 12.04 -9.60 11.46
CA ARG A 176 12.50 -10.99 11.72
C ARG A 176 11.70 -12.01 10.91
N SER A 177 10.37 -11.83 10.83
CA SER A 177 9.47 -12.71 10.09
C SER A 177 9.71 -12.64 8.58
N ILE A 178 9.93 -11.43 8.04
CA ILE A 178 10.30 -11.24 6.63
C ILE A 178 11.67 -11.86 6.35
N ALA A 179 12.66 -11.63 7.21
CA ALA A 179 14.02 -12.16 7.06
C ALA A 179 14.07 -13.71 7.12
N ALA A 180 13.16 -14.34 7.84
CA ALA A 180 13.02 -15.80 7.85
C ALA A 180 12.52 -16.35 6.50
N ILE A 181 11.94 -15.52 5.63
CA ILE A 181 11.58 -15.86 4.27
C ILE A 181 12.76 -15.59 3.33
N ASP A 182 13.24 -14.34 3.27
CA ASP A 182 14.44 -13.93 2.54
C ASP A 182 14.92 -12.57 3.08
N ARG A 183 16.18 -12.48 3.51
CA ARG A 183 16.81 -11.25 4.02
C ARG A 183 16.98 -10.15 2.96
N ASN A 184 16.83 -10.48 1.68
CA ASN A 184 16.96 -9.53 0.57
C ASN A 184 15.64 -8.85 0.20
N ILE A 185 14.52 -9.25 0.80
CA ILE A 185 13.24 -8.56 0.56
C ILE A 185 13.35 -7.11 1.06
N PRO A 186 13.20 -6.10 0.18
CA PRO A 186 13.19 -4.71 0.62
C PRO A 186 12.03 -4.43 1.57
N TYR A 187 12.32 -3.76 2.67
CA TYR A 187 11.32 -3.40 3.67
C TYR A 187 11.27 -1.88 3.87
N ARG A 188 10.07 -1.31 3.78
CA ARG A 188 9.82 0.10 4.07
C ARG A 188 8.97 0.24 5.33
N ILE A 189 9.37 1.13 6.22
CA ILE A 189 8.62 1.50 7.41
C ILE A 189 8.03 2.88 7.16
N ASP A 190 6.71 2.96 7.13
CA ASP A 190 5.97 4.19 6.89
C ASP A 190 5.53 4.80 8.23
N ALA A 191 5.82 6.08 8.42
CA ALA A 191 5.31 6.81 9.57
C ALA A 191 3.78 6.89 9.50
N TYR A 192 3.11 6.59 10.61
CA TYR A 192 1.69 6.86 10.74
C TYR A 192 1.42 8.35 10.60
N ILE A 193 0.34 8.67 9.91
CA ILE A 193 -0.14 10.05 9.76
C ILE A 193 -1.46 10.14 10.51
N PRO A 194 -1.51 10.95 11.57
CA PRO A 194 -2.78 11.26 12.24
C PRO A 194 -3.77 11.84 11.23
N ILE A 195 -4.99 11.35 11.27
CA ILE A 195 -6.05 11.77 10.38
C ILE A 195 -7.02 12.61 11.21
N GLU A 196 -7.13 13.88 10.85
CA GLU A 196 -7.95 14.87 11.54
C GLU A 196 -8.80 15.62 10.53
N GLU A 197 -10.05 15.92 10.89
CA GLU A 197 -10.93 16.82 10.14
C GLU A 197 -11.41 17.92 11.09
N GLY A 198 -10.86 19.14 10.93
CA GLY A 198 -11.06 20.21 11.88
C GLY A 198 -10.51 19.85 13.26
N SER A 199 -11.37 19.78 14.26
CA SER A 199 -11.02 19.34 15.64
C SER A 199 -11.29 17.86 15.91
N VAL A 200 -11.78 17.11 14.92
CA VAL A 200 -12.14 15.68 15.07
C VAL A 200 -10.95 14.82 14.72
N LYS A 201 -10.48 14.03 15.68
CA LYS A 201 -9.47 12.97 15.46
C LYS A 201 -10.18 11.66 15.21
N PHE A 202 -9.80 10.96 14.13
CA PHE A 202 -10.36 9.65 13.81
C PHE A 202 -9.70 8.51 14.58
N THR A 203 -8.52 8.75 15.15
CA THR A 203 -7.81 7.79 16.03
C THR A 203 -7.06 8.56 17.11
N ASP A 204 -6.74 7.87 18.20
CA ASP A 204 -5.87 8.38 19.28
C ASP A 204 -4.38 8.15 18.99
N PHE A 205 -4.05 7.63 17.80
CA PHE A 205 -2.68 7.36 17.40
C PHE A 205 -1.92 8.66 17.11
N ARG A 206 -0.68 8.75 17.56
CA ARG A 206 0.22 9.88 17.27
C ARG A 206 1.16 9.57 16.12
N ALA A 207 1.64 10.61 15.46
CA ALA A 207 2.74 10.48 14.51
C ALA A 207 4.05 10.12 15.25
N PRO A 208 4.90 9.28 14.66
CA PRO A 208 6.25 9.06 15.19
C PRO A 208 7.16 10.27 14.94
N ALA A 209 8.09 10.52 15.86
CA ALA A 209 9.20 11.42 15.63
C ALA A 209 10.20 10.80 14.64
N ILE A 210 11.07 11.64 14.04
CA ILE A 210 12.07 11.15 13.07
C ILE A 210 13.11 10.25 13.75
N GLU A 211 13.40 10.50 15.01
CA GLU A 211 14.30 9.71 15.84
C GLU A 211 13.72 8.30 16.09
N GLU A 212 12.42 8.20 16.34
CA GLU A 212 11.72 6.92 16.49
C GLU A 212 11.74 6.14 15.17
N MET A 213 11.49 6.81 14.04
CA MET A 213 11.59 6.19 12.71
C MET A 213 13.01 5.70 12.41
N SER A 214 14.03 6.46 12.79
CA SER A 214 15.43 6.10 12.61
C SER A 214 15.80 4.89 13.47
N ALA A 215 15.32 4.85 14.72
CA ALA A 215 15.50 3.71 15.61
C ALA A 215 14.82 2.45 15.06
N ALA A 216 13.58 2.56 14.55
CA ALA A 216 12.84 1.47 13.93
C ALA A 216 13.59 0.90 12.70
N LYS A 217 14.13 1.79 11.86
CA LYS A 217 14.98 1.39 10.72
C LYS A 217 16.20 0.60 11.20
N ASN A 218 16.94 1.12 12.19
CA ASN A 218 18.14 0.47 12.73
C ASN A 218 17.82 -0.92 13.33
N ALA A 219 16.70 -1.04 14.04
CA ALA A 219 16.24 -2.31 14.57
C ALA A 219 15.95 -3.33 13.46
N ALA A 220 15.23 -2.94 12.41
CA ALA A 220 14.93 -3.80 11.28
C ALA A 220 16.18 -4.17 10.45
N GLN A 221 17.18 -3.28 10.33
CA GLN A 221 18.44 -3.53 9.61
C GLN A 221 19.30 -4.62 10.24
N ARG A 222 19.03 -5.03 11.48
CA ARG A 222 19.69 -6.20 12.09
C ARG A 222 19.29 -7.52 11.40
N TYR A 223 18.15 -7.54 10.73
CA TYR A 223 17.58 -8.73 10.09
C TYR A 223 17.58 -8.64 8.56
N LEU A 224 17.32 -7.47 7.99
CA LEU A 224 17.09 -7.25 6.57
C LEU A 224 18.20 -6.39 5.93
N ASN A 225 18.61 -6.74 4.73
CA ASN A 225 19.70 -6.06 4.00
C ASN A 225 19.28 -4.68 3.49
N THR A 226 18.00 -4.49 3.16
CA THR A 226 17.48 -3.22 2.60
C THR A 226 16.29 -2.74 3.40
N VAL A 227 16.49 -1.71 4.23
CA VAL A 227 15.42 -1.08 5.01
C VAL A 227 15.39 0.42 4.73
N SER A 228 14.22 0.94 4.42
CA SER A 228 13.96 2.38 4.23
C SER A 228 12.84 2.86 5.15
N ILE A 229 12.79 4.17 5.36
CA ILE A 229 11.70 4.83 6.10
C ILE A 229 11.05 5.88 5.21
N LEU A 230 9.73 6.04 5.36
CA LEU A 230 8.97 7.12 4.78
C LEU A 230 8.34 7.95 5.89
N HIS A 231 8.91 9.14 6.12
CA HIS A 231 8.38 10.13 7.05
C HIS A 231 7.59 11.20 6.31
N SER A 232 6.59 11.80 6.95
CA SER A 232 5.70 12.81 6.35
C SER A 232 6.43 13.97 5.67
N GLY A 233 7.54 14.44 6.23
CA GLY A 233 8.37 15.51 5.67
C GLY A 233 9.15 15.14 4.39
N ARG A 234 9.18 13.86 3.99
CA ARG A 234 9.82 13.37 2.76
C ARG A 234 8.84 12.91 1.68
N ARG A 235 7.54 13.03 1.93
CA ARG A 235 6.54 12.72 0.91
C ARG A 235 6.66 13.78 -0.18
N GLY A 236 7.34 13.40 -1.25
CA GLY A 236 7.59 14.28 -2.38
C GLY A 236 6.27 14.74 -2.98
N SER A 237 6.12 16.02 -2.96
CA SER A 237 5.08 16.70 -3.68
C SER A 237 5.57 17.01 -5.08
N GLY A 238 4.72 17.18 -5.98
CA GLY A 238 5.09 18.16 -6.95
C GLY A 238 4.61 17.94 -8.34
N ASP A 239 4.30 16.73 -8.75
CA ASP A 239 3.76 16.54 -10.10
C ASP A 239 2.60 15.55 -10.17
N VAL A 240 2.10 15.13 -9.02
CA VAL A 240 0.93 14.26 -8.97
C VAL A 240 -0.30 15.06 -9.40
N LYS A 241 -0.97 14.58 -10.43
CA LYS A 241 -2.18 15.17 -10.99
C LYS A 241 -3.34 14.20 -10.86
N ARG A 242 -4.50 14.72 -10.51
CA ARG A 242 -5.74 13.96 -10.53
C ARG A 242 -6.24 13.82 -11.95
N LEU A 243 -6.57 12.60 -12.35
CA LEU A 243 -7.24 12.29 -13.62
C LEU A 243 -8.72 11.93 -13.41
N TYR A 244 -9.03 11.41 -12.21
CA TYR A 244 -10.40 11.11 -11.81
C TYR A 244 -10.55 11.22 -10.28
#